data_95be95f37eb02aa52f155fc425744f34
#
_entry.id   95be95f37eb02aa52f155fc425744f34
#
_cell.length_a   1.000
_cell.length_b   1.000
_cell.length_c   1.000
_cell.angle_alpha   90.00
_cell.angle_beta   90.00
_cell.angle_gamma   90.00
#
_symmetry.space_group_name_H-M   'P 1'
#
loop_
_entity.id
_entity.type
_entity.pdbx_description
1 polymer ?
#
loop_
_entity_poly.entity_id
_entity_poly.type
_entity_poly.pdbx_seq_one_letter_code
_entity_poly.pdbx_strand_id
1 'polypeptide(L)'
;MLADFKINVKIKLAVLWTSVMFCYLYEDYFELYVPKRVERIISGESLLNTPQKLFAASWVLIIPALMIFLSILLKPKLSRLFNIIFGTCYTALMLWIASNYLDKWLTFAVLFAIVESIITAIIVWYAWKWPRQNQLRE
;
A
#
# COMPACT_ATOMS: atom_id res chain seq x y z
N MET A 1 33.63 6.41 11.29
CA MET A 1 32.77 5.19 11.41
C MET A 1 31.31 5.65 11.38
N LEU A 2 30.50 5.14 10.44
CA LEU A 2 29.07 5.51 10.38
C LEU A 2 28.32 4.72 11.46
N ALA A 3 27.54 5.42 12.31
CA ALA A 3 26.70 4.81 13.33
C ALA A 3 25.25 4.72 12.82
N ASP A 4 24.63 3.55 12.93
CA ASP A 4 23.22 3.33 12.60
C ASP A 4 22.39 3.28 13.89
N PHE A 5 21.26 4.01 13.89
CA PHE A 5 20.34 4.04 15.02
C PHE A 5 19.25 2.99 14.86
N LYS A 6 18.98 2.24 15.93
CA LYS A 6 17.90 1.24 15.95
C LYS A 6 16.53 1.92 15.89
N ILE A 7 15.92 1.94 14.71
CA ILE A 7 14.59 2.54 14.51
C ILE A 7 13.50 1.59 15.03
N ASN A 8 12.51 2.15 15.74
CA ASN A 8 11.36 1.41 16.23
C ASN A 8 10.55 0.79 15.08
N VAL A 9 10.12 -0.47 15.25
CA VAL A 9 9.33 -1.21 14.24
C VAL A 9 8.06 -0.46 13.84
N LYS A 10 7.36 0.18 14.77
CA LYS A 10 6.17 0.97 14.49
C LYS A 10 6.42 2.10 13.49
N ILE A 11 7.56 2.79 13.65
CA ILE A 11 7.97 3.88 12.74
C ILE A 11 8.31 3.30 11.36
N LYS A 12 9.04 2.18 11.31
CA LYS A 12 9.35 1.51 10.05
C LYS A 12 8.08 1.14 9.28
N LEU A 13 7.09 0.56 9.96
CA LEU A 13 5.81 0.20 9.37
C LEU A 13 5.04 1.43 8.86
N ALA A 14 4.99 2.51 9.64
CA ALA A 14 4.35 3.75 9.23
C ALA A 14 5.00 4.35 7.98
N VAL A 15 6.33 4.39 7.92
CA VAL A 15 7.08 4.90 6.74
C VAL A 15 6.82 4.01 5.51
N LEU A 16 6.78 2.69 5.68
CA LEU A 16 6.48 1.78 4.57
C LEU A 16 5.06 1.99 4.03
N TRP A 17 4.05 2.15 4.89
CA TRP A 17 2.69 2.49 4.46
C TRP A 17 2.63 3.87 3.77
N THR A 18 3.41 4.83 4.24
CA THR A 18 3.53 6.14 3.56
C THR A 18 4.08 5.97 2.14
N SER A 19 5.10 5.12 1.97
CA SER A 19 5.66 4.83 0.64
C SER A 19 4.63 4.18 -0.28
N VAL A 20 3.82 3.24 0.22
CA VAL A 20 2.71 2.64 -0.54
C VAL A 20 1.70 3.72 -0.99
N MET A 21 1.32 4.64 -0.09
CA MET A 21 0.39 5.73 -0.43
C MET A 21 0.94 6.66 -1.50
N PHE A 22 2.24 6.96 -1.49
CA PHE A 22 2.86 7.73 -2.57
C PHE A 22 2.84 6.97 -3.90
N CYS A 23 3.07 5.66 -3.89
CA CYS A 23 2.95 4.85 -5.10
C CYS A 23 1.54 4.92 -5.68
N TYR A 24 0.49 4.72 -4.88
CA TYR A 24 -0.89 4.84 -5.32
C TYR A 24 -1.21 6.21 -5.91
N LEU A 25 -0.79 7.29 -5.22
CA LEU A 25 -1.02 8.65 -5.69
C LEU A 25 -0.36 8.91 -7.04
N TYR A 26 0.88 8.46 -7.23
CA TYR A 26 1.59 8.63 -8.51
C TYR A 26 1.03 7.72 -9.60
N GLU A 27 0.61 6.50 -9.28
CA GLU A 27 -0.04 5.60 -10.23
C GLU A 27 -1.32 6.22 -10.76
N ASP A 28 -2.22 6.68 -9.88
CA ASP A 28 -3.45 7.38 -10.25
C ASP A 28 -3.18 8.62 -11.09
N TYR A 29 -2.14 9.38 -10.75
CA TYR A 29 -1.73 10.55 -11.51
C TYR A 29 -1.27 10.18 -12.93
N PHE A 30 -0.42 9.16 -13.08
CA PHE A 30 0.04 8.71 -14.39
C PHE A 30 -1.07 8.09 -15.22
N GLU A 31 -2.09 7.50 -14.60
CA GLU A 31 -3.25 6.96 -15.31
C GLU A 31 -3.99 8.03 -16.14
N LEU A 32 -3.94 9.29 -15.73
CA LEU A 32 -4.54 10.40 -16.47
C LEU A 32 -3.86 10.65 -17.82
N TYR A 33 -2.61 10.24 -17.98
CA TYR A 33 -1.86 10.39 -19.25
C TYR A 33 -2.18 9.27 -20.26
N VAL A 34 -2.89 8.23 -19.86
CA VAL A 34 -3.31 7.16 -20.77
C VAL A 34 -4.31 7.74 -21.80
N PRO A 35 -4.10 7.53 -23.12
CA PRO A 35 -4.97 8.09 -24.15
C PRO A 35 -6.45 7.78 -23.90
N LYS A 36 -7.29 8.79 -24.09
CA LYS A 36 -8.76 8.73 -23.90
C LYS A 36 -9.21 8.44 -22.45
N ARG A 37 -8.30 8.39 -21.47
CA ARG A 37 -8.68 8.11 -20.06
C ARG A 37 -9.54 9.24 -19.48
N VAL A 38 -9.08 10.47 -19.64
CA VAL A 38 -9.80 11.66 -19.15
C VAL A 38 -11.15 11.82 -19.87
N GLU A 39 -11.21 11.61 -21.17
CA GLU A 39 -12.46 11.65 -21.93
C GLU A 39 -13.49 10.64 -21.39
N ARG A 40 -13.08 9.40 -21.11
CA ARG A 40 -13.92 8.37 -20.52
C ARG A 40 -14.38 8.70 -19.10
N ILE A 41 -13.55 9.38 -18.32
CA ILE A 41 -13.93 9.85 -16.97
C ILE A 41 -15.02 10.91 -17.09
N ILE A 42 -14.86 11.89 -17.98
CA ILE A 42 -15.81 12.98 -18.21
C ILE A 42 -17.13 12.47 -18.80
N SER A 43 -17.08 11.51 -19.73
CA SER A 43 -18.28 10.92 -20.35
C SER A 43 -19.02 9.94 -19.42
N GLY A 44 -18.47 9.62 -18.24
CA GLY A 44 -19.06 8.65 -17.32
C GLY A 44 -18.87 7.18 -17.73
N GLU A 45 -18.01 6.91 -18.71
CA GLU A 45 -17.68 5.55 -19.18
C GLU A 45 -16.54 4.90 -18.39
N SER A 46 -16.17 5.47 -17.22
CA SER A 46 -15.13 4.92 -16.35
C SER A 46 -15.65 3.73 -15.52
N LEU A 47 -14.74 2.92 -15.01
CA LEU A 47 -15.09 1.83 -14.08
C LEU A 47 -15.81 2.35 -12.82
N LEU A 48 -15.46 3.55 -12.35
CA LEU A 48 -16.01 4.21 -11.17
C LEU A 48 -17.15 5.18 -11.54
N ASN A 49 -18.08 4.73 -12.37
CA ASN A 49 -19.16 5.55 -12.96
C ASN A 49 -20.41 5.68 -12.05
N THR A 50 -20.38 5.18 -10.84
CA THR A 50 -21.49 5.31 -9.88
C THR A 50 -20.97 5.74 -8.51
N PRO A 51 -21.78 6.50 -7.71
CA PRO A 51 -21.37 6.89 -6.36
C PRO A 51 -21.00 5.70 -5.47
N GLN A 52 -21.68 4.57 -5.61
CA GLN A 52 -21.43 3.36 -4.82
C GLN A 52 -20.07 2.73 -5.15
N LYS A 53 -19.70 2.68 -6.45
CA LYS A 53 -18.41 2.17 -6.88
C LYS A 53 -17.28 3.09 -6.41
N LEU A 54 -17.47 4.40 -6.53
CA LEU A 54 -16.50 5.37 -6.04
C LEU A 54 -16.31 5.27 -4.52
N PHE A 55 -17.40 5.13 -3.77
CA PHE A 55 -17.36 4.92 -2.32
C PHE A 55 -16.61 3.61 -1.95
N ALA A 56 -16.90 2.51 -2.65
CA ALA A 56 -16.22 1.23 -2.42
C ALA A 56 -14.70 1.33 -2.73
N ALA A 57 -14.32 1.99 -3.83
CA ALA A 57 -12.93 2.21 -4.18
C ALA A 57 -12.21 3.09 -3.15
N SER A 58 -12.91 4.07 -2.55
CA SER A 58 -12.34 4.91 -1.49
C SER A 58 -11.88 4.10 -0.28
N TRP A 59 -12.59 3.03 0.10
CA TRP A 59 -12.16 2.15 1.19
C TRP A 59 -10.83 1.46 0.92
N VAL A 60 -10.56 1.10 -0.33
CA VAL A 60 -9.27 0.49 -0.72
C VAL A 60 -8.11 1.45 -0.47
N LEU A 61 -8.30 2.76 -0.65
CA LEU A 61 -7.26 3.77 -0.41
C LEU A 61 -7.20 4.27 1.04
N ILE A 62 -8.35 4.32 1.73
CA ILE A 62 -8.42 4.79 3.12
C ILE A 62 -7.68 3.82 4.07
N ILE A 63 -7.79 2.52 3.88
CA ILE A 63 -7.17 1.53 4.78
C ILE A 63 -5.65 1.71 4.88
N PRO A 64 -4.87 1.75 3.79
CA PRO A 64 -3.42 2.01 3.86
C PRO A 64 -3.09 3.36 4.50
N ALA A 65 -3.87 4.40 4.20
CA ALA A 65 -3.71 5.72 4.81
C ALA A 65 -3.91 5.68 6.33
N LEU A 66 -4.95 4.97 6.80
CA LEU A 66 -5.16 4.74 8.23
C LEU A 66 -4.02 3.94 8.86
N MET A 67 -3.46 2.97 8.16
CA MET A 67 -2.38 2.13 8.66
C MET A 67 -1.09 2.91 8.97
N ILE A 68 -0.88 4.09 8.36
CA ILE A 68 0.25 4.96 8.66
C ILE A 68 0.28 5.31 10.15
N PHE A 69 -0.79 5.91 10.65
CA PHE A 69 -0.83 6.33 12.07
C PHE A 69 -1.24 5.20 13.02
N LEU A 70 -2.09 4.25 12.59
CA LEU A 70 -2.49 3.11 13.42
C LEU A 70 -1.30 2.19 13.74
N SER A 71 -0.32 2.07 12.85
CA SER A 71 0.91 1.34 13.14
C SER A 71 1.66 1.92 14.35
N ILE A 72 1.56 3.24 14.56
CA ILE A 72 2.19 3.95 15.68
C ILE A 72 1.30 3.92 16.93
N LEU A 73 0.01 4.26 16.79
CA LEU A 73 -0.91 4.48 17.93
C LEU A 73 -1.35 3.18 18.60
N LEU A 74 -1.56 2.12 17.84
CA LEU A 74 -2.07 0.86 18.39
C LEU A 74 -1.07 0.18 19.32
N LYS A 75 -1.60 -0.58 20.30
CA LYS A 75 -0.79 -1.48 21.12
C LYS A 75 -0.03 -2.48 20.23
N PRO A 76 1.19 -2.91 20.60
CA PRO A 76 2.04 -3.75 19.75
C PRO A 76 1.36 -5.00 19.18
N LYS A 77 0.53 -5.69 19.96
CA LYS A 77 -0.20 -6.88 19.51
C LYS A 77 -1.19 -6.56 18.39
N LEU A 78 -1.98 -5.48 18.53
CA LEU A 78 -2.96 -5.05 17.52
C LEU A 78 -2.28 -4.47 16.29
N SER A 79 -1.26 -3.64 16.48
CA SER A 79 -0.48 -3.08 15.37
C SER A 79 0.14 -4.21 14.54
N ARG A 80 0.77 -5.21 15.19
CA ARG A 80 1.31 -6.39 14.52
C ARG A 80 0.25 -7.14 13.71
N LEU A 81 -0.90 -7.44 14.32
CA LEU A 81 -1.98 -8.18 13.69
C LEU A 81 -2.50 -7.46 12.44
N PHE A 82 -2.81 -6.17 12.56
CA PHE A 82 -3.34 -5.37 11.44
C PHE A 82 -2.32 -5.22 10.30
N ASN A 83 -1.04 -5.01 10.61
CA ASN A 83 0.00 -4.94 9.59
C ASN A 83 0.16 -6.28 8.84
N ILE A 84 0.02 -7.42 9.51
CA ILE A 84 0.05 -8.74 8.86
C ILE A 84 -1.18 -8.92 7.97
N ILE A 85 -2.38 -8.66 8.48
CA ILE A 85 -3.64 -8.88 7.73
C ILE A 85 -3.67 -7.96 6.51
N PHE A 86 -3.58 -6.65 6.71
CA PHE A 86 -3.68 -5.70 5.60
C PHE A 86 -2.48 -5.78 4.66
N GLY A 87 -1.27 -5.95 5.18
CA GLY A 87 -0.09 -6.15 4.35
C GLY A 87 -0.24 -7.36 3.42
N THR A 88 -0.72 -8.50 3.92
CA THR A 88 -0.96 -9.70 3.11
C THR A 88 -2.06 -9.47 2.08
N CYS A 89 -3.18 -8.85 2.48
CA CYS A 89 -4.29 -8.55 1.57
C CYS A 89 -3.84 -7.64 0.41
N TYR A 90 -3.09 -6.58 0.71
CA TYR A 90 -2.61 -5.65 -0.31
C TYR A 90 -1.51 -6.25 -1.18
N THR A 91 -0.61 -7.07 -0.62
CA THR A 91 0.36 -7.81 -1.45
C THR A 91 -0.36 -8.70 -2.46
N ALA A 92 -1.36 -9.47 -2.03
CA ALA A 92 -2.14 -10.33 -2.91
C ALA A 92 -2.92 -9.53 -3.96
N LEU A 93 -3.52 -8.41 -3.56
CA LEU A 93 -4.25 -7.50 -4.46
C LEU A 93 -3.33 -6.94 -5.54
N MET A 94 -2.16 -6.43 -5.18
CA MET A 94 -1.21 -5.84 -6.13
C MET A 94 -0.63 -6.88 -7.08
N LEU A 95 -0.32 -8.08 -6.61
CA LEU A 95 0.10 -9.18 -7.49
C LEU A 95 -1.01 -9.61 -8.45
N TRP A 96 -2.25 -9.61 -8.00
CA TRP A 96 -3.40 -9.90 -8.87
C TRP A 96 -3.57 -8.81 -9.94
N ILE A 97 -3.46 -7.54 -9.57
CA ILE A 97 -3.48 -6.40 -10.51
C ILE A 97 -2.35 -6.55 -11.53
N ALA A 98 -1.11 -6.75 -11.07
CA ALA A 98 0.05 -6.90 -11.95
C ALA A 98 -0.09 -8.03 -12.97
N SER A 99 -0.78 -9.12 -12.59
CA SER A 99 -1.00 -10.27 -13.48
C SER A 99 -2.09 -10.06 -14.53
N ASN A 100 -2.99 -9.09 -14.33
CA ASN A 100 -4.13 -8.84 -15.20
C ASN A 100 -3.97 -7.63 -16.14
N TYR A 101 -3.03 -6.73 -15.87
CA TYR A 101 -2.76 -5.59 -16.74
C TYR A 101 -1.78 -5.97 -17.86
N LEU A 102 -2.31 -6.35 -19.03
CA LEU A 102 -1.54 -6.77 -20.20
C LEU A 102 -1.44 -5.67 -21.29
N ASP A 103 -2.00 -4.50 -21.06
CA ASP A 103 -1.97 -3.39 -22.03
C ASP A 103 -0.63 -2.66 -21.96
N LYS A 104 -0.08 -2.33 -23.14
CA LYS A 104 1.18 -1.58 -23.26
C LYS A 104 1.14 -0.20 -22.57
N TRP A 105 -0.01 0.45 -22.60
CA TRP A 105 -0.21 1.74 -21.93
C TRP A 105 -0.26 1.64 -20.40
N LEU A 106 -0.47 0.45 -19.85
CA LEU A 106 -0.55 0.19 -18.41
C LEU A 106 0.72 -0.47 -17.85
N THR A 107 1.81 -0.51 -18.63
CA THR A 107 3.09 -1.08 -18.16
C THR A 107 3.62 -0.36 -16.92
N PHE A 108 3.38 0.96 -16.80
CA PHE A 108 3.74 1.72 -15.59
C PHE A 108 2.94 1.22 -14.37
N ALA A 109 1.65 0.92 -14.52
CA ALA A 109 0.82 0.39 -13.42
C ALA A 109 1.33 -0.98 -12.94
N VAL A 110 1.78 -1.83 -13.87
CA VAL A 110 2.44 -3.10 -13.51
C VAL A 110 3.70 -2.86 -12.70
N LEU A 111 4.52 -1.87 -13.08
CA LEU A 111 5.72 -1.49 -12.33
C LEU A 111 5.37 -1.04 -10.91
N PHE A 112 4.39 -0.13 -10.75
CA PHE A 112 3.92 0.32 -9.44
C PHE A 112 3.38 -0.85 -8.62
N ALA A 113 2.52 -1.70 -9.17
CA ALA A 113 1.96 -2.85 -8.48
C ALA A 113 3.04 -3.84 -8.00
N ILE A 114 4.12 -4.04 -8.76
CA ILE A 114 5.27 -4.86 -8.33
C ILE A 114 5.99 -4.19 -7.15
N VAL A 115 6.29 -2.89 -7.24
CA VAL A 115 6.96 -2.14 -6.17
C VAL A 115 6.11 -2.16 -4.89
N GLU A 116 4.82 -1.93 -5.00
CA GLU A 116 3.87 -1.94 -3.89
C GLU A 116 3.74 -3.31 -3.25
N SER A 117 3.72 -4.38 -4.06
CA SER A 117 3.71 -5.74 -3.53
C SER A 117 4.99 -6.08 -2.74
N ILE A 118 6.13 -5.57 -3.18
CA ILE A 118 7.40 -5.72 -2.45
C ILE A 118 7.34 -4.95 -1.13
N ILE A 119 6.89 -3.69 -1.13
CA ILE A 119 6.80 -2.87 0.09
C ILE A 119 5.82 -3.51 1.08
N THR A 120 4.65 -3.95 0.64
CA THR A 120 3.66 -4.58 1.52
C THR A 120 4.14 -5.94 2.04
N ALA A 121 4.89 -6.71 1.26
CA ALA A 121 5.55 -7.93 1.73
C ALA A 121 6.60 -7.62 2.81
N ILE A 122 7.36 -6.53 2.68
CA ILE A 122 8.29 -6.05 3.71
C ILE A 122 7.55 -5.65 4.99
N ILE A 123 6.37 -5.01 4.88
CA ILE A 123 5.50 -4.69 6.02
C ILE A 123 5.13 -5.98 6.77
N VAL A 124 4.66 -7.00 6.06
CA VAL A 124 4.32 -8.30 6.64
C VAL A 124 5.54 -8.92 7.34
N TRP A 125 6.70 -8.88 6.70
CA TRP A 125 7.92 -9.45 7.24
C TRP A 125 8.36 -8.75 8.55
N TYR A 126 8.36 -7.40 8.61
CA TYR A 126 8.66 -6.66 9.84
C TYR A 126 7.63 -6.90 10.93
N ALA A 127 6.35 -6.96 10.58
CA ALA A 127 5.29 -7.25 11.52
C ALA A 127 5.40 -8.69 12.06
N TRP A 128 5.75 -9.66 11.22
CA TRP A 128 5.96 -11.05 11.62
C TRP A 128 7.15 -11.19 12.57
N LYS A 129 8.27 -10.58 12.25
CA LYS A 129 9.51 -10.56 13.04
C LYS A 129 9.50 -9.52 14.18
N TRP A 130 8.32 -9.08 14.63
CA TRP A 130 8.22 -8.10 15.71
C TRP A 130 9.02 -8.56 16.94
N PRO A 131 9.98 -7.74 17.44
CA PRO A 131 10.83 -8.14 18.58
C PRO A 131 10.00 -8.37 19.84
N ARG A 132 10.25 -9.49 20.51
CA ARG A 132 9.63 -9.80 21.81
C ARG A 132 10.36 -9.06 22.90
N GLN A 133 9.66 -8.73 24.00
CA GLN A 133 10.19 -7.93 25.11
C GLN A 133 11.46 -8.53 25.76
N ASN A 134 11.65 -9.84 25.71
CA ASN A 134 12.81 -10.52 26.25
C ASN A 134 14.11 -10.32 25.44
N GLN A 135 14.00 -9.86 24.18
CA GLN A 135 15.14 -9.61 23.29
C GLN A 135 15.67 -8.16 23.38
N LEU A 136 15.01 -7.31 24.16
CA LEU A 136 15.39 -5.90 24.35
C LEU A 136 16.21 -5.68 25.61
N ARG A 137 16.53 -6.75 26.38
CA ARG A 137 17.31 -6.70 27.64
C ARG A 137 18.76 -7.17 27.49
N GLU A 138 19.17 -7.57 26.31
CA GLU A 138 20.54 -7.86 25.91
C GLU A 138 21.10 -6.72 25.03
#